data_91560920c4c620b85686c8724c0c686f
#
_entry.id   91560920c4c620b85686c8724c0c686f
#
_cell.length_a   1.000
_cell.length_b   1.000
_cell.length_c   1.000
_cell.angle_alpha   90.00
_cell.angle_beta   90.00
_cell.angle_gamma   90.00
#
_symmetry.space_group_name_H-M   'P 1'
#
loop_
_entity.id
_entity.type
_entity.pdbx_description
1 polymer ?
#
loop_
_entity_poly.entity_id
_entity_poly.type
_entity_poly.pdbx_seq_one_letter_code
_entity_poly.pdbx_strand_id
1 'polypeptide(L)'
;MNKIFKLIWNNSLGQWIVCSELGRKGKSSSKTALLIGGVLISSASLAVECTQGSNGSVTVNNANNTGANINCEVSSILPEIGNTSIWNTGFLVYSQNANRSITLTNDLTTTLKGSGGISVYGTAPNFTSSFNAVGKTLNLTIANLDANSSNPNGDSIAKVGLGVSHGGTSTIGTLNLTMLDLPRGSTSGERFEHYGVVAGSSVNSAETAAFNGMRSKAIFDNLNIKMSANNNPSFLLSNYPLVVGIRAIQGAPQSSGNGSAGYVEVNKDLNIDIKNQNNDAIGIYISGSEKGGVVPEVHLNNSNISIESTSTRANAIRLGKTASVGTGEGRLYSKGKMVIDTTKAVNDSAIDIIWQGALLDANSETSSTEIKAGKEAISISGNSSQATDQTTTTFNNLVINKTATNTASLITVGTNQKNYIFSARGDNTSLISNTGNNAYLINVQGASTTPSQVNYNFENGYMQGLVNKTDSSTLNLNLKNNATWQLEANGNSTQANFTTLNLINSQLVAHDVNRSNVLTNTQSSFNLKGNVVASNSQIDMANGVAGDKLTITGDYTTGNNTWLMDSYLTGLGQSGDLGVDGKSYTDNVKITGNVIDKGIDWVWVNNLNLVDPTGKESILMYDID
;
A
#
# COMPACT_ATOMS: atom_id res chain seq x y z
N MET A 1 -29.23 -22.42 -30.13
CA MET A 1 -28.52 -21.65 -31.18
C MET A 1 -27.03 -21.65 -30.83
N ASN A 2 -26.23 -22.39 -31.58
CA ASN A 2 -24.78 -22.40 -31.42
C ASN A 2 -24.22 -21.07 -31.92
N LYS A 3 -23.62 -20.29 -31.03
CA LYS A 3 -22.87 -19.09 -31.41
C LYS A 3 -21.49 -19.53 -31.88
N ILE A 4 -21.23 -19.46 -33.18
CA ILE A 4 -19.92 -19.75 -33.74
C ILE A 4 -19.09 -18.47 -33.70
N PHE A 5 -17.96 -18.52 -33.04
CA PHE A 5 -16.98 -17.44 -32.97
C PHE A 5 -15.73 -17.86 -33.75
N LYS A 6 -15.12 -16.91 -34.46
CA LYS A 6 -13.88 -17.13 -35.19
C LYS A 6 -12.77 -16.26 -34.61
N LEU A 7 -11.61 -16.86 -34.44
CA LEU A 7 -10.39 -16.14 -34.07
C LEU A 7 -9.76 -15.54 -35.33
N ILE A 8 -9.45 -14.25 -35.30
CA ILE A 8 -8.78 -13.54 -36.38
C ILE A 8 -7.55 -12.85 -35.79
N TRP A 9 -6.40 -13.04 -36.44
CA TRP A 9 -5.18 -12.33 -36.08
C TRP A 9 -5.30 -10.86 -36.52
N ASN A 10 -5.15 -9.94 -35.58
CA ASN A 10 -5.12 -8.51 -35.85
C ASN A 10 -3.67 -8.03 -35.94
N ASN A 11 -3.19 -7.79 -37.15
CA ASN A 11 -1.82 -7.35 -37.40
C ASN A 11 -1.49 -5.98 -36.77
N SER A 12 -2.48 -5.12 -36.58
CA SER A 12 -2.29 -3.79 -35.97
C SER A 12 -2.14 -3.85 -34.46
N LEU A 13 -2.72 -4.88 -33.81
CA LEU A 13 -2.68 -5.07 -32.37
C LEU A 13 -1.75 -6.20 -31.95
N GLY A 14 -1.24 -6.99 -32.91
CA GLY A 14 -0.35 -8.12 -32.65
C GLY A 14 -0.99 -9.23 -31.79
N GLN A 15 -2.32 -9.41 -31.85
CA GLN A 15 -3.04 -10.36 -31.01
C GLN A 15 -4.24 -11.02 -31.71
N TRP A 16 -4.67 -12.16 -31.19
CA TRP A 16 -5.88 -12.82 -31.66
C TRP A 16 -7.12 -12.18 -31.05
N ILE A 17 -8.09 -11.83 -31.90
CA ILE A 17 -9.39 -11.30 -31.48
C ILE A 17 -10.52 -12.24 -31.85
N VAL A 18 -11.55 -12.29 -31.00
CA VAL A 18 -12.75 -13.10 -31.23
C VAL A 18 -13.78 -12.28 -31.95
N CYS A 19 -14.16 -12.71 -33.15
CA CYS A 19 -15.21 -12.07 -33.94
C CYS A 19 -16.42 -13.00 -34.09
N SER A 20 -17.62 -12.46 -33.92
CA SER A 20 -18.84 -13.21 -34.23
C SER A 20 -19.09 -13.23 -35.77
N GLU A 21 -19.58 -14.36 -36.30
CA GLU A 21 -19.88 -14.46 -37.76
C GLU A 21 -21.00 -13.52 -38.23
N LEU A 22 -21.78 -12.97 -37.30
CA LEU A 22 -22.83 -11.99 -37.63
C LEU A 22 -22.31 -10.64 -38.12
N GLY A 23 -21.00 -10.38 -37.94
CA GLY A 23 -20.36 -9.14 -38.45
C GLY A 23 -20.08 -9.12 -39.97
N ARG A 24 -20.38 -10.19 -40.70
CA ARG A 24 -20.05 -10.32 -42.14
C ARG A 24 -21.17 -10.02 -43.15
N LYS A 25 -22.35 -9.59 -42.72
CA LYS A 25 -23.40 -9.14 -43.66
C LYS A 25 -23.37 -7.64 -43.87
N GLY A 26 -22.31 -7.16 -44.51
CA GLY A 26 -22.12 -5.80 -44.92
C GLY A 26 -21.22 -5.69 -46.15
N LYS A 27 -21.45 -6.55 -47.14
CA LYS A 27 -20.87 -6.36 -48.48
C LYS A 27 -21.76 -5.45 -49.31
N SER A 28 -21.84 -4.19 -48.93
CA SER A 28 -22.27 -3.15 -49.86
C SER A 28 -22.06 -1.80 -49.20
N SER A 29 -20.92 -1.24 -49.41
CA SER A 29 -20.66 0.20 -49.32
C SER A 29 -19.18 0.56 -49.31
N SER A 30 -18.31 -0.39 -49.64
CA SER A 30 -16.87 -0.08 -49.70
C SER A 30 -16.50 0.88 -50.84
N LYS A 31 -17.42 1.17 -51.75
CA LYS A 31 -17.18 2.15 -52.83
C LYS A 31 -17.66 3.57 -52.51
N THR A 32 -18.60 3.72 -51.59
CA THR A 32 -19.09 5.05 -51.19
C THR A 32 -18.30 5.63 -50.02
N ALA A 33 -17.74 4.76 -49.16
CA ALA A 33 -16.89 5.22 -48.08
C ALA A 33 -15.53 5.74 -48.54
N LEU A 34 -15.05 5.31 -49.73
CA LEU A 34 -13.79 5.79 -50.27
C LEU A 34 -13.87 7.19 -50.86
N LEU A 35 -15.09 7.65 -51.23
CA LEU A 35 -15.27 9.01 -51.78
C LEU A 35 -15.54 10.06 -50.69
N ILE A 36 -15.99 9.65 -49.50
CA ILE A 36 -16.18 10.58 -48.36
C ILE A 36 -14.90 10.68 -47.53
N GLY A 37 -14.04 9.64 -47.59
CA GLY A 37 -12.73 9.68 -46.94
C GLY A 37 -11.68 10.58 -47.59
N GLY A 38 -11.98 11.08 -48.82
CA GLY A 38 -11.04 11.90 -49.59
C GLY A 38 -11.14 13.41 -49.34
N VAL A 39 -12.01 13.87 -48.47
CA VAL A 39 -12.17 15.31 -48.17
C VAL A 39 -12.02 15.62 -46.67
N LEU A 40 -11.77 14.63 -45.85
CA LEU A 40 -11.09 14.92 -44.58
C LEU A 40 -9.61 15.05 -44.91
N ILE A 41 -9.22 16.14 -45.51
CA ILE A 41 -7.93 16.72 -45.26
C ILE A 41 -7.99 17.03 -43.77
N SER A 42 -7.65 16.04 -42.92
CA SER A 42 -7.01 16.38 -41.69
C SER A 42 -5.86 17.26 -42.12
N SER A 43 -5.97 18.55 -41.89
CA SER A 43 -4.78 19.37 -41.79
C SER A 43 -3.91 18.61 -40.77
N ALA A 44 -3.01 17.75 -41.27
CA ALA A 44 -1.85 17.38 -40.52
C ALA A 44 -1.26 18.74 -40.16
N SER A 45 -1.55 19.23 -38.97
CA SER A 45 -0.79 20.34 -38.44
C SER A 45 0.63 19.82 -38.51
N LEU A 46 1.43 20.34 -39.41
CA LEU A 46 2.87 20.09 -39.41
C LEU A 46 3.28 20.38 -38.00
N ALA A 47 3.79 19.36 -37.30
CA ALA A 47 4.24 19.52 -35.96
C ALA A 47 5.33 20.59 -35.99
N VAL A 48 5.08 21.69 -35.32
CA VAL A 48 5.99 22.84 -35.29
C VAL A 48 6.92 22.62 -34.11
N GLU A 49 8.21 22.83 -34.32
CA GLU A 49 9.16 22.78 -33.21
C GLU A 49 8.81 23.83 -32.17
N CYS A 50 8.83 23.42 -30.88
CA CYS A 50 8.50 24.33 -29.80
C CYS A 50 9.55 25.43 -29.68
N THR A 51 9.11 26.66 -29.52
CA THR A 51 10.03 27.78 -29.25
C THR A 51 10.55 27.66 -27.84
N GLN A 52 11.87 27.61 -27.67
CA GLN A 52 12.53 27.71 -26.36
C GLN A 52 12.68 29.20 -26.00
N GLY A 53 12.38 29.51 -24.73
CA GLY A 53 12.66 30.81 -24.17
C GLY A 53 14.18 31.07 -24.05
N SER A 54 14.56 32.32 -23.82
CA SER A 54 15.97 32.68 -23.63
C SER A 54 16.65 31.96 -22.45
N ASN A 55 15.87 31.48 -21.51
CA ASN A 55 16.31 30.65 -20.37
C ASN A 55 16.27 29.14 -20.65
N GLY A 56 15.95 28.72 -21.88
CA GLY A 56 15.84 27.30 -22.26
C GLY A 56 14.50 26.65 -21.95
N SER A 57 13.57 27.32 -21.23
CA SER A 57 12.25 26.76 -20.94
C SER A 57 11.39 26.62 -22.20
N VAL A 58 10.53 25.61 -22.22
CA VAL A 58 9.56 25.39 -23.29
C VAL A 58 8.17 25.67 -22.73
N THR A 59 7.50 26.69 -23.29
CA THR A 59 6.17 27.11 -22.82
C THR A 59 5.18 27.14 -23.98
N VAL A 60 4.07 26.42 -23.83
CA VAL A 60 2.92 26.48 -24.72
C VAL A 60 1.72 27.02 -23.94
N ASN A 61 1.39 28.28 -24.15
CA ASN A 61 0.30 28.98 -23.47
C ASN A 61 -0.51 29.86 -24.43
N ASN A 62 -1.49 30.58 -23.91
CA ASN A 62 -2.38 31.42 -24.68
C ASN A 62 -1.81 32.79 -25.10
N ALA A 63 -0.72 33.24 -24.49
CA ALA A 63 -0.22 34.60 -24.69
C ALA A 63 0.21 34.85 -26.14
N ASN A 64 0.60 33.81 -26.86
CA ASN A 64 1.16 33.92 -28.21
C ASN A 64 0.25 33.43 -29.34
N ASN A 65 -0.91 32.79 -29.03
CA ASN A 65 -1.80 32.23 -30.05
C ASN A 65 -3.26 32.18 -29.58
N THR A 66 -4.04 33.16 -29.95
CA THR A 66 -5.47 33.23 -29.64
C THR A 66 -6.26 32.25 -30.48
N GLY A 67 -6.86 31.23 -29.85
CA GLY A 67 -7.93 30.39 -30.46
C GLY A 67 -7.51 29.17 -31.27
N ALA A 68 -6.23 28.96 -31.58
CA ALA A 68 -5.79 27.78 -32.32
C ALA A 68 -5.29 26.63 -31.40
N ASN A 69 -5.57 25.37 -31.77
CA ASN A 69 -4.93 24.23 -31.16
C ASN A 69 -3.43 24.22 -31.48
N ILE A 70 -2.59 24.02 -30.47
CA ILE A 70 -1.14 23.95 -30.66
C ILE A 70 -0.65 22.59 -30.19
N ASN A 71 0.03 21.90 -31.09
CA ASN A 71 0.87 20.75 -30.79
C ASN A 71 2.27 21.09 -31.28
N CYS A 72 3.23 21.23 -30.36
CA CYS A 72 4.61 21.44 -30.77
C CYS A 72 5.51 20.29 -30.35
N GLU A 73 6.61 20.10 -31.07
CA GLU A 73 7.60 19.06 -30.85
C GLU A 73 8.88 19.63 -30.22
N VAL A 74 9.52 18.84 -29.38
CA VAL A 74 10.82 19.15 -28.80
C VAL A 74 11.77 18.02 -29.14
N SER A 75 12.74 18.33 -29.99
CA SER A 75 13.78 17.40 -30.43
C SER A 75 15.07 17.53 -29.61
N SER A 76 15.30 18.70 -29.02
CA SER A 76 16.46 18.99 -28.18
C SER A 76 16.12 20.03 -27.11
N ILE A 77 16.90 20.09 -26.05
CA ILE A 77 16.77 21.05 -24.97
C ILE A 77 18.15 21.45 -24.45
N LEU A 78 18.25 22.63 -23.88
CA LEU A 78 19.50 23.05 -23.24
C LEU A 78 19.84 22.12 -22.07
N PRO A 79 21.12 21.80 -21.84
CA PRO A 79 21.56 20.97 -20.72
C PRO A 79 21.18 21.56 -19.36
N GLU A 80 21.07 22.89 -19.28
CA GLU A 80 20.62 23.61 -18.10
C GLU A 80 19.54 24.63 -18.49
N ILE A 81 18.45 24.63 -17.73
CA ILE A 81 17.32 25.52 -17.93
C ILE A 81 17.23 26.47 -16.74
N GLY A 82 17.29 27.76 -17.02
CA GLY A 82 16.89 28.86 -16.16
C GLY A 82 17.68 29.05 -14.87
N ASN A 83 17.99 30.29 -14.54
CA ASN A 83 18.50 30.69 -13.23
C ASN A 83 18.03 32.08 -12.81
N THR A 84 17.10 32.69 -13.56
CA THR A 84 16.71 34.09 -13.35
C THR A 84 15.47 34.28 -12.48
N SER A 85 14.69 33.22 -12.28
CA SER A 85 13.49 33.26 -11.44
C SER A 85 13.28 31.93 -10.73
N ILE A 86 12.98 32.03 -9.43
CA ILE A 86 12.61 30.91 -8.59
C ILE A 86 11.34 30.20 -9.09
N TRP A 87 10.49 30.88 -9.86
CA TRP A 87 9.24 30.35 -10.44
C TRP A 87 9.43 29.65 -11.80
N ASN A 88 10.65 29.50 -12.27
CA ASN A 88 10.89 28.85 -13.56
C ASN A 88 10.39 27.42 -13.58
N THR A 89 9.70 27.08 -14.66
CA THR A 89 9.26 25.72 -15.01
C THR A 89 9.94 25.33 -16.32
N GLY A 90 10.50 24.11 -16.40
CA GLY A 90 11.21 23.66 -17.59
C GLY A 90 10.28 23.47 -18.78
N PHE A 91 9.20 22.73 -18.57
CA PHE A 91 8.15 22.52 -19.57
C PHE A 91 6.81 22.97 -19.02
N LEU A 92 6.15 23.87 -19.69
CA LEU A 92 4.84 24.38 -19.31
C LEU A 92 3.83 24.18 -20.42
N VAL A 93 2.78 23.40 -20.15
CA VAL A 93 1.60 23.24 -21.01
C VAL A 93 0.39 23.84 -20.30
N TYR A 94 -0.16 24.91 -20.85
CA TYR A 94 -1.29 25.62 -20.27
C TYR A 94 -2.38 25.89 -21.28
N SER A 95 -3.55 25.26 -21.11
CA SER A 95 -4.73 25.45 -21.96
C SER A 95 -5.75 26.36 -21.27
N GLN A 96 -6.29 27.32 -22.00
CA GLN A 96 -7.36 28.21 -21.54
C GLN A 96 -8.53 28.28 -22.54
N ASN A 97 -8.25 28.46 -23.80
CA ASN A 97 -9.25 28.65 -24.87
C ASN A 97 -9.00 27.75 -26.09
N ALA A 98 -8.05 26.84 -26.00
CA ALA A 98 -7.74 25.86 -27.04
C ALA A 98 -6.90 24.72 -26.44
N ASN A 99 -6.85 23.58 -27.15
CA ASN A 99 -6.00 22.45 -26.76
C ASN A 99 -4.52 22.78 -26.92
N ARG A 100 -3.71 22.31 -25.98
CA ARG A 100 -2.26 22.55 -25.93
C ARG A 100 -1.52 21.25 -25.66
N SER A 101 -0.44 21.00 -26.41
CA SER A 101 0.43 19.87 -26.16
C SER A 101 1.89 20.17 -26.47
N ILE A 102 2.76 19.52 -25.73
CA ILE A 102 4.20 19.36 -26.02
C ILE A 102 4.45 17.88 -26.29
N THR A 103 5.19 17.56 -27.34
CA THR A 103 5.60 16.20 -27.67
C THR A 103 7.12 16.12 -27.75
N LEU A 104 7.74 15.21 -26.98
CA LEU A 104 9.15 14.91 -27.10
C LEU A 104 9.39 13.91 -28.24
N THR A 105 10.27 14.23 -29.16
CA THR A 105 10.64 13.36 -30.29
C THR A 105 11.90 12.55 -30.02
N ASN A 106 12.74 12.98 -29.08
CA ASN A 106 14.00 12.34 -28.68
C ASN A 106 14.06 12.15 -27.17
N ASP A 107 15.02 11.32 -26.72
CA ASP A 107 15.42 11.26 -25.32
C ASP A 107 16.09 12.58 -24.93
N LEU A 108 15.78 13.09 -23.76
CA LEU A 108 16.30 14.38 -23.28
C LEU A 108 16.93 14.25 -21.90
N THR A 109 17.98 15.06 -21.69
CA THR A 109 18.62 15.21 -20.38
C THR A 109 18.78 16.70 -20.09
N THR A 110 18.29 17.15 -18.93
CA THR A 110 18.40 18.56 -18.54
C THR A 110 18.43 18.72 -17.02
N THR A 111 19.10 19.79 -16.58
CA THR A 111 19.05 20.27 -15.20
C THR A 111 18.24 21.56 -15.17
N LEU A 112 17.20 21.56 -14.33
CA LEU A 112 16.39 22.75 -14.11
C LEU A 112 16.78 23.43 -12.80
N LYS A 113 17.11 24.71 -12.88
CA LYS A 113 17.24 25.61 -11.72
C LYS A 113 15.95 26.43 -11.57
N GLY A 114 15.05 26.03 -10.66
CA GLY A 114 13.75 26.66 -10.48
C GLY A 114 12.78 25.82 -9.66
N SER A 115 11.48 26.14 -9.73
CA SER A 115 10.45 25.49 -8.91
C SER A 115 9.82 24.26 -9.53
N GLY A 116 9.79 24.13 -10.84
CA GLY A 116 9.06 23.07 -11.52
C GLY A 116 9.79 22.46 -12.72
N GLY A 117 9.75 21.15 -12.87
CA GLY A 117 10.24 20.44 -14.03
C GLY A 117 9.25 20.50 -15.20
N ILE A 118 8.12 19.84 -15.04
CA ILE A 118 7.04 19.78 -16.03
C ILE A 118 5.75 20.21 -15.35
N SER A 119 5.00 21.11 -15.95
CA SER A 119 3.69 21.55 -15.47
C SER A 119 2.65 21.46 -16.59
N VAL A 120 1.57 20.73 -16.33
CA VAL A 120 0.50 20.47 -17.30
C VAL A 120 -0.85 20.77 -16.67
N TYR A 121 -1.48 21.88 -17.10
CA TYR A 121 -2.78 22.27 -16.53
C TYR A 121 -3.60 23.15 -17.49
N GLY A 122 -4.89 23.29 -17.23
CA GLY A 122 -5.79 24.20 -17.94
C GLY A 122 -6.67 24.98 -16.97
N THR A 123 -7.40 25.96 -17.50
CA THR A 123 -8.39 26.73 -16.73
C THR A 123 -9.83 26.46 -17.15
N ALA A 124 -10.01 25.70 -18.23
CA ALA A 124 -11.33 25.36 -18.72
C ALA A 124 -11.41 23.86 -19.03
N PRO A 125 -12.44 23.16 -18.52
CA PRO A 125 -12.56 21.70 -18.65
C PRO A 125 -12.77 21.22 -20.09
N ASN A 126 -13.16 22.11 -21.01
CA ASN A 126 -13.40 21.80 -22.41
C ASN A 126 -12.13 21.73 -23.27
N PHE A 127 -10.99 22.13 -22.73
CA PHE A 127 -9.72 22.12 -23.44
C PHE A 127 -8.71 21.19 -22.77
N THR A 128 -7.91 20.50 -23.57
CA THR A 128 -6.93 19.54 -23.10
C THR A 128 -5.54 20.16 -23.03
N SER A 129 -4.84 19.83 -21.93
CA SER A 129 -3.40 20.07 -21.78
C SER A 129 -2.69 18.73 -21.76
N SER A 130 -1.66 18.53 -22.60
CA SER A 130 -0.93 17.26 -22.58
C SER A 130 0.57 17.44 -22.80
N PHE A 131 1.34 16.59 -22.11
CA PHE A 131 2.77 16.42 -22.31
C PHE A 131 3.04 14.98 -22.70
N ASN A 132 3.58 14.75 -23.90
CA ASN A 132 3.73 13.45 -24.51
C ASN A 132 5.22 13.13 -24.75
N ALA A 133 5.71 12.08 -24.12
CA ALA A 133 7.06 11.54 -24.28
C ALA A 133 7.02 10.00 -24.34
N VAL A 134 6.02 9.48 -25.08
CA VAL A 134 5.78 8.03 -25.21
C VAL A 134 7.01 7.34 -25.79
N GLY A 135 7.50 6.30 -25.10
CA GLY A 135 8.68 5.55 -25.51
C GLY A 135 10.00 6.35 -25.41
N LYS A 136 10.00 7.55 -24.86
CA LYS A 136 11.18 8.39 -24.67
C LYS A 136 11.66 8.36 -23.23
N THR A 137 12.96 8.62 -23.05
CA THR A 137 13.59 8.78 -21.75
C THR A 137 13.83 10.26 -21.48
N LEU A 138 13.31 10.75 -20.35
CA LEU A 138 13.58 12.08 -19.83
C LEU A 138 14.37 11.95 -18.53
N ASN A 139 15.63 12.40 -18.55
CA ASN A 139 16.46 12.56 -17.37
C ASN A 139 16.34 14.02 -16.90
N LEU A 140 15.66 14.22 -15.78
CA LEU A 140 15.38 15.54 -15.24
C LEU A 140 16.00 15.69 -13.85
N THR A 141 16.89 16.67 -13.71
CA THR A 141 17.42 17.07 -12.41
C THR A 141 16.82 18.40 -12.01
N ILE A 142 16.19 18.48 -10.84
CA ILE A 142 15.74 19.74 -10.24
C ILE A 142 16.81 20.17 -9.23
N ALA A 143 17.50 21.25 -9.54
CA ALA A 143 18.55 21.82 -8.71
C ALA A 143 18.07 23.10 -7.99
N ASN A 144 18.77 23.49 -6.94
CA ASN A 144 18.60 24.78 -6.31
C ASN A 144 19.18 25.88 -7.17
N LEU A 145 18.64 27.09 -7.03
CA LEU A 145 19.30 28.29 -7.54
C LEU A 145 20.64 28.49 -6.82
N ASP A 146 21.64 28.93 -7.56
CA ASP A 146 22.90 29.32 -6.96
C ASP A 146 22.66 30.50 -5.97
N ALA A 147 23.25 30.42 -4.79
CA ALA A 147 23.20 31.50 -3.84
C ALA A 147 23.90 32.72 -4.46
N ASN A 148 23.16 33.83 -4.58
CA ASN A 148 23.68 35.09 -5.06
C ASN A 148 23.37 36.21 -4.06
N SER A 149 23.89 37.43 -4.30
CA SER A 149 23.72 38.54 -3.42
C SER A 149 22.26 39.03 -3.23
N SER A 150 21.37 38.65 -4.16
CA SER A 150 19.93 38.96 -4.08
C SER A 150 19.11 37.83 -3.41
N ASN A 151 19.67 36.65 -3.25
CA ASN A 151 19.04 35.53 -2.54
C ASN A 151 20.08 34.72 -1.73
N PRO A 152 20.63 35.33 -0.65
CA PRO A 152 21.72 34.75 0.12
C PRO A 152 21.36 33.43 0.82
N ASN A 153 20.08 33.12 0.99
CA ASN A 153 19.59 31.90 1.62
C ASN A 153 19.26 30.80 0.60
N GLY A 154 19.57 31.00 -0.67
CA GLY A 154 19.20 30.09 -1.73
C GLY A 154 17.70 30.08 -1.98
N ASP A 155 17.23 29.02 -2.57
CA ASP A 155 15.89 28.84 -3.05
C ASP A 155 14.93 28.47 -1.90
N SER A 156 13.91 29.26 -1.64
CA SER A 156 12.93 29.08 -0.57
C SER A 156 11.57 28.61 -1.08
N ILE A 157 11.51 27.85 -2.18
CA ILE A 157 10.27 27.49 -2.85
C ILE A 157 10.10 25.97 -2.90
N ALA A 158 8.84 25.54 -2.79
CA ALA A 158 8.43 24.17 -3.08
C ALA A 158 8.87 23.74 -4.49
N LYS A 159 9.46 22.56 -4.61
CA LYS A 159 9.93 21.99 -5.86
C LYS A 159 8.98 20.90 -6.33
N VAL A 160 8.66 20.88 -7.62
CA VAL A 160 7.80 19.87 -8.23
C VAL A 160 8.49 19.33 -9.49
N GLY A 161 8.75 18.02 -9.54
CA GLY A 161 9.34 17.39 -10.72
C GLY A 161 8.35 17.36 -11.90
N LEU A 162 7.18 16.77 -11.68
CA LEU A 162 6.05 16.77 -12.62
C LEU A 162 4.76 17.13 -11.90
N GLY A 163 4.07 18.16 -12.34
CA GLY A 163 2.75 18.55 -11.87
C GLY A 163 1.70 18.42 -12.98
N VAL A 164 0.62 17.67 -12.73
CA VAL A 164 -0.50 17.51 -13.64
C VAL A 164 -1.80 17.82 -12.90
N SER A 165 -2.52 18.85 -13.32
CA SER A 165 -3.76 19.29 -12.66
C SER A 165 -4.82 19.72 -13.67
N HIS A 166 -6.03 20.04 -13.18
CA HIS A 166 -7.13 20.57 -14.01
C HIS A 166 -7.43 19.67 -15.23
N GLY A 167 -7.48 18.35 -15.03
CA GLY A 167 -7.77 17.40 -16.10
C GLY A 167 -6.65 17.22 -17.12
N GLY A 168 -5.45 17.76 -16.89
CA GLY A 168 -4.28 17.59 -17.75
C GLY A 168 -3.82 16.13 -17.84
N THR A 169 -3.00 15.82 -18.83
CA THR A 169 -2.44 14.47 -19.03
C THR A 169 -0.95 14.55 -19.37
N SER A 170 -0.14 13.75 -18.71
CA SER A 170 1.27 13.54 -19.05
C SER A 170 1.51 12.04 -19.29
N THR A 171 2.14 11.69 -20.42
CA THR A 171 2.51 10.30 -20.76
C THR A 171 3.98 10.27 -21.13
N ILE A 172 4.79 9.53 -20.35
CA ILE A 172 6.24 9.49 -20.49
C ILE A 172 6.70 8.03 -20.52
N GLY A 173 7.57 7.65 -21.43
CA GLY A 173 8.16 6.33 -21.48
C GLY A 173 8.97 6.05 -20.20
N THR A 174 10.08 6.76 -20.01
CA THR A 174 10.88 6.68 -18.79
C THR A 174 11.16 8.07 -18.24
N LEU A 175 10.79 8.31 -16.98
CA LEU A 175 11.19 9.51 -16.25
C LEU A 175 12.21 9.14 -15.17
N ASN A 176 13.44 9.66 -15.30
CA ASN A 176 14.46 9.63 -14.27
C ASN A 176 14.53 11.01 -13.62
N LEU A 177 13.95 11.13 -12.44
CA LEU A 177 13.85 12.39 -11.71
C LEU A 177 14.81 12.40 -10.53
N THR A 178 15.69 13.40 -10.49
CA THR A 178 16.63 13.62 -9.40
C THR A 178 16.38 14.99 -8.77
N MET A 179 16.15 15.01 -7.45
CA MET A 179 15.91 16.22 -6.67
C MET A 179 16.72 16.13 -5.38
N LEU A 180 17.92 16.68 -5.37
CA LEU A 180 18.84 16.58 -4.23
C LEU A 180 19.01 17.93 -3.55
N ASP A 181 19.37 17.86 -2.27
CA ASP A 181 19.62 19.02 -1.42
C ASP A 181 18.45 20.01 -1.40
N LEU A 182 17.22 19.46 -1.38
CA LEU A 182 15.99 20.27 -1.38
C LEU A 182 15.99 21.27 -0.24
N PRO A 183 15.63 22.55 -0.53
CA PRO A 183 15.75 23.64 0.43
C PRO A 183 14.73 23.50 1.55
N ARG A 184 15.12 24.02 2.72
CA ARG A 184 14.21 24.18 3.85
C ARG A 184 13.61 25.60 3.81
N GLY A 185 12.38 25.71 4.31
CA GLY A 185 11.76 27.04 4.46
C GLY A 185 12.56 28.01 5.33
N SER A 186 12.57 29.26 4.94
CA SER A 186 13.36 30.31 5.60
C SER A 186 12.61 31.01 6.75
N THR A 187 11.30 30.79 6.90
CA THR A 187 10.46 31.48 7.88
C THR A 187 9.67 30.52 8.76
N SER A 188 9.49 30.90 10.03
CA SER A 188 8.67 30.16 10.99
C SER A 188 7.20 30.18 10.54
N GLY A 189 6.70 29.08 10.03
CA GLY A 189 5.30 28.93 9.63
C GLY A 189 5.08 28.40 8.20
N GLU A 190 6.06 28.50 7.32
CA GLU A 190 5.95 27.97 5.96
C GLU A 190 6.38 26.51 5.90
N ARG A 191 5.46 25.63 5.54
CA ARG A 191 5.78 24.24 5.21
C ARG A 191 6.09 24.17 3.73
N PHE A 192 7.35 23.87 3.40
CA PHE A 192 7.68 23.54 2.02
C PHE A 192 7.45 22.06 1.78
N GLU A 193 6.58 21.79 0.82
CA GLU A 193 6.31 20.45 0.36
C GLU A 193 6.98 20.27 -0.99
N HIS A 194 7.91 19.31 -1.08
CA HIS A 194 8.58 18.95 -2.32
C HIS A 194 7.99 17.69 -2.88
N TYR A 195 7.68 17.68 -4.16
CA TYR A 195 7.02 16.57 -4.83
C TYR A 195 7.81 16.10 -6.04
N GLY A 196 8.03 14.78 -6.13
CA GLY A 196 8.52 14.19 -7.37
C GLY A 196 7.47 14.29 -8.46
N VAL A 197 6.32 13.65 -8.26
CA VAL A 197 5.16 13.68 -9.17
C VAL A 197 3.91 14.09 -8.39
N VAL A 198 3.16 15.06 -8.89
CA VAL A 198 1.84 15.44 -8.37
C VAL A 198 0.81 15.27 -9.48
N ALA A 199 -0.25 14.52 -9.20
CA ALA A 199 -1.42 14.44 -10.06
C ALA A 199 -2.68 14.83 -9.27
N GLY A 200 -3.60 15.56 -9.90
CA GLY A 200 -4.83 16.04 -9.29
C GLY A 200 -4.82 17.53 -9.01
N SER A 201 -5.59 17.95 -8.02
CA SER A 201 -5.72 19.35 -7.65
C SER A 201 -4.37 19.99 -7.38
N SER A 202 -4.18 21.24 -7.82
CA SER A 202 -2.94 21.97 -7.61
C SER A 202 -2.68 22.17 -6.11
N VAL A 203 -1.42 22.04 -5.71
CA VAL A 203 -0.98 22.27 -4.33
C VAL A 203 -1.22 23.72 -3.90
N ASN A 204 -1.17 24.65 -4.85
CA ASN A 204 -1.19 26.10 -4.61
C ASN A 204 -2.46 26.81 -5.08
N SER A 205 -3.38 26.13 -5.77
CA SER A 205 -4.64 26.73 -6.23
C SER A 205 -5.81 25.79 -6.04
N ALA A 206 -6.92 26.29 -5.50
CA ALA A 206 -8.17 25.55 -5.45
C ALA A 206 -8.72 25.38 -6.89
N GLU A 207 -8.86 24.14 -7.34
CA GLU A 207 -9.61 23.85 -8.55
C GLU A 207 -11.11 24.10 -8.30
N THR A 208 -11.82 24.44 -9.35
CA THR A 208 -13.26 24.70 -9.27
C THR A 208 -14.05 23.40 -9.36
N ALA A 209 -15.33 23.45 -8.98
CA ALA A 209 -16.25 22.32 -9.15
C ALA A 209 -16.41 21.87 -10.64
N ALA A 210 -16.05 22.69 -11.59
CA ALA A 210 -16.08 22.36 -13.02
C ALA A 210 -15.14 21.20 -13.40
N PHE A 211 -14.12 20.91 -12.58
CA PHE A 211 -13.19 19.79 -12.78
C PHE A 211 -13.59 18.53 -11.99
N ASN A 212 -14.68 18.56 -11.24
CA ASN A 212 -15.21 17.37 -10.58
C ASN A 212 -15.57 16.30 -11.62
N GLY A 213 -15.24 15.05 -11.32
CA GLY A 213 -15.42 13.94 -12.27
C GLY A 213 -14.30 13.79 -13.30
N MET A 214 -13.36 14.73 -13.37
CA MET A 214 -12.19 14.64 -14.24
C MET A 214 -11.01 13.97 -13.52
N ARG A 215 -10.10 13.40 -14.30
CA ARG A 215 -8.83 12.87 -13.83
C ARG A 215 -7.66 13.69 -14.38
N SER A 216 -6.73 14.06 -13.54
CA SER A 216 -5.41 14.54 -13.94
C SER A 216 -4.46 13.35 -13.97
N LYS A 217 -3.90 13.03 -15.14
CA LYS A 217 -3.22 11.75 -15.37
C LYS A 217 -1.73 11.93 -15.57
N ALA A 218 -0.93 11.18 -14.80
CA ALA A 218 0.49 11.00 -15.03
C ALA A 218 0.77 9.51 -15.27
N ILE A 219 1.17 9.16 -16.49
CA ILE A 219 1.32 7.79 -16.97
C ILE A 219 2.78 7.57 -17.39
N PHE A 220 3.38 6.49 -16.90
CA PHE A 220 4.77 6.14 -17.16
C PHE A 220 4.88 4.66 -17.55
N ASP A 221 5.84 4.33 -18.40
CA ASP A 221 6.34 2.97 -18.45
C ASP A 221 7.26 2.71 -17.24
N ASN A 222 8.30 3.54 -17.07
CA ASN A 222 9.19 3.48 -15.90
C ASN A 222 9.27 4.84 -15.22
N LEU A 223 9.28 4.83 -13.88
CA LEU A 223 9.42 6.03 -13.08
C LEU A 223 10.48 5.82 -12.00
N ASN A 224 11.57 6.58 -12.08
CA ASN A 224 12.65 6.56 -11.10
C ASN A 224 12.74 7.93 -10.42
N ILE A 225 12.54 7.96 -9.11
CA ILE A 225 12.55 9.18 -8.29
C ILE A 225 13.62 9.05 -7.23
N LYS A 226 14.57 9.98 -7.22
CA LYS A 226 15.59 10.11 -6.19
C LYS A 226 15.50 11.50 -5.56
N MET A 227 15.23 11.54 -4.26
CA MET A 227 15.07 12.80 -3.55
C MET A 227 15.87 12.82 -2.25
N SER A 228 16.45 13.99 -1.94
CA SER A 228 17.02 14.24 -0.61
C SER A 228 16.81 15.69 -0.20
N ALA A 229 16.62 15.94 1.11
CA ALA A 229 16.59 17.29 1.63
C ALA A 229 17.96 17.68 2.20
N ASN A 230 18.23 18.99 2.19
CA ASN A 230 19.44 19.54 2.79
C ASN A 230 19.40 19.40 4.32
N ASN A 231 20.38 18.71 4.88
CA ASN A 231 20.49 18.42 6.30
C ASN A 231 21.27 19.48 7.09
N ASN A 232 21.48 20.69 6.56
CA ASN A 232 22.23 21.73 7.25
C ASN A 232 21.55 22.11 8.59
N PRO A 233 22.16 21.78 9.76
CA PRO A 233 21.58 22.04 11.07
C PRO A 233 21.46 23.53 11.41
N SER A 234 22.08 24.43 10.63
CA SER A 234 22.02 25.88 10.85
C SER A 234 20.62 26.46 10.66
N PHE A 235 19.69 25.72 10.07
CA PHE A 235 18.30 26.12 9.91
C PHE A 235 17.40 25.35 10.87
N LEU A 236 17.52 25.65 12.16
CA LEU A 236 16.70 25.11 13.25
C LEU A 236 15.29 25.74 13.26
N LEU A 237 14.55 25.64 12.21
CA LEU A 237 13.15 26.06 12.22
C LEU A 237 12.24 24.84 12.40
N SER A 238 11.25 24.98 13.25
CA SER A 238 10.32 23.95 13.71
C SER A 238 9.36 23.39 12.65
N ASN A 239 9.48 23.79 11.38
CA ASN A 239 8.66 23.34 10.27
C ASN A 239 9.56 22.71 9.21
N TYR A 240 9.64 21.39 9.25
CA TYR A 240 10.47 20.58 8.36
C TYR A 240 9.83 20.40 6.99
N PRO A 241 10.60 20.39 5.89
CA PRO A 241 10.06 20.13 4.58
C PRO A 241 9.50 18.70 4.49
N LEU A 242 8.30 18.58 3.96
CA LEU A 242 7.74 17.30 3.56
C LEU A 242 8.25 16.97 2.16
N VAL A 243 8.89 15.81 2.02
CA VAL A 243 9.33 15.26 0.73
C VAL A 243 8.43 14.10 0.34
N VAL A 244 7.80 14.19 -0.82
CA VAL A 244 6.86 13.16 -1.32
C VAL A 244 7.28 12.72 -2.72
N GLY A 245 7.49 11.42 -2.91
CA GLY A 245 7.81 10.87 -4.22
C GLY A 245 6.65 11.02 -5.22
N ILE A 246 5.50 10.46 -4.90
CA ILE A 246 4.27 10.54 -5.70
C ILE A 246 3.13 11.08 -4.84
N ARG A 247 2.42 12.09 -5.32
CA ARG A 247 1.21 12.63 -4.73
C ARG A 247 0.03 12.50 -5.69
N ALA A 248 -0.96 11.66 -5.36
CA ALA A 248 -2.25 11.67 -6.03
C ALA A 248 -3.28 12.32 -5.09
N ILE A 249 -3.91 13.40 -5.53
CA ILE A 249 -4.75 14.23 -4.66
C ILE A 249 -6.04 14.64 -5.35
N GLN A 250 -7.11 14.82 -4.58
CA GLN A 250 -8.32 15.54 -4.99
C GLN A 250 -8.74 16.52 -3.89
N GLY A 251 -8.95 17.76 -4.26
CA GLY A 251 -9.24 18.86 -3.35
C GLY A 251 -8.00 19.36 -2.62
N ALA A 252 -7.81 20.67 -2.58
CA ALA A 252 -6.74 21.27 -1.78
C ALA A 252 -6.97 21.00 -0.28
N PRO A 253 -5.93 20.84 0.55
CA PRO A 253 -6.07 20.54 1.98
C PRO A 253 -6.95 21.52 2.76
N GLN A 254 -7.14 22.73 2.24
CA GLN A 254 -7.87 23.83 2.90
C GLN A 254 -9.16 24.25 2.18
N SER A 255 -9.54 23.60 1.07
CA SER A 255 -10.70 23.96 0.27
C SER A 255 -11.81 22.90 0.32
N SER A 256 -12.96 23.21 -0.27
CA SER A 256 -14.18 22.39 -0.32
C SER A 256 -14.03 20.99 -0.95
N GLY A 257 -12.81 20.54 -1.24
CA GLY A 257 -12.57 19.23 -1.84
C GLY A 257 -12.96 19.13 -3.32
N ASN A 258 -13.20 20.25 -4.01
CA ASN A 258 -13.49 20.28 -5.44
C ASN A 258 -12.21 20.16 -6.27
N GLY A 259 -12.35 19.63 -7.49
CA GLY A 259 -11.27 19.55 -8.46
C GLY A 259 -11.11 18.17 -9.10
N SER A 260 -10.13 18.05 -9.97
CA SER A 260 -9.79 16.79 -10.64
C SER A 260 -9.12 15.80 -9.68
N ALA A 261 -9.43 14.52 -9.85
CA ALA A 261 -8.78 13.45 -9.11
C ALA A 261 -7.43 13.09 -9.73
N GLY A 262 -6.40 12.96 -8.90
CA GLY A 262 -5.10 12.49 -9.33
C GLY A 262 -5.12 11.03 -9.76
N TYR A 263 -4.52 10.73 -10.89
CA TYR A 263 -4.32 9.38 -11.40
C TYR A 263 -2.87 9.21 -11.80
N VAL A 264 -2.16 8.30 -11.16
CA VAL A 264 -0.79 7.96 -11.51
C VAL A 264 -0.72 6.49 -11.88
N GLU A 265 -0.10 6.18 -13.02
CA GLU A 265 0.05 4.81 -13.51
C GLU A 265 1.51 4.57 -13.91
N VAL A 266 2.08 3.46 -13.40
CA VAL A 266 3.42 2.99 -13.77
C VAL A 266 3.29 1.57 -14.31
N ASN A 267 3.44 1.43 -15.64
CA ASN A 267 3.16 0.20 -16.36
C ASN A 267 4.21 -0.90 -16.13
N LYS A 268 5.46 -0.53 -15.82
CA LYS A 268 6.58 -1.48 -15.63
C LYS A 268 7.18 -1.31 -14.24
N ASP A 269 8.14 -0.42 -14.08
CA ASP A 269 8.94 -0.34 -12.87
C ASP A 269 8.87 1.06 -12.24
N LEU A 270 8.53 1.09 -10.95
CA LEU A 270 8.62 2.25 -10.07
C LEU A 270 9.80 2.07 -9.11
N ASN A 271 10.70 3.04 -9.07
CA ASN A 271 11.73 3.13 -8.05
C ASN A 271 11.66 4.48 -7.35
N ILE A 272 11.52 4.47 -6.03
CA ILE A 272 11.54 5.66 -5.17
C ILE A 272 12.63 5.48 -4.13
N ASP A 273 13.59 6.41 -4.07
CA ASP A 273 14.62 6.51 -3.04
C ASP A 273 14.58 7.90 -2.42
N ILE A 274 14.10 7.99 -1.17
CA ILE A 274 14.01 9.25 -0.42
C ILE A 274 14.88 9.19 0.81
N LYS A 275 15.83 10.14 0.92
CA LYS A 275 16.69 10.34 2.08
C LYS A 275 16.46 11.70 2.70
N ASN A 276 15.83 11.70 3.88
CA ASN A 276 15.45 12.95 4.54
C ASN A 276 15.64 12.86 6.05
N GLN A 277 16.87 12.95 6.52
CA GLN A 277 17.30 12.50 7.85
C GLN A 277 16.41 12.93 9.02
N ASN A 278 15.88 14.14 9.07
CA ASN A 278 15.11 14.64 10.23
C ASN A 278 13.73 15.18 9.83
N ASN A 279 13.25 14.89 8.64
CA ASN A 279 12.07 15.53 8.08
C ASN A 279 11.10 14.48 7.53
N ASP A 280 9.87 14.92 7.32
CA ASP A 280 8.80 14.08 6.80
C ASP A 280 9.14 13.57 5.40
N ALA A 281 9.02 12.26 5.19
CA ALA A 281 9.36 11.59 3.95
C ALA A 281 8.27 10.57 3.60
N ILE A 282 7.63 10.73 2.46
CA ILE A 282 6.57 9.82 2.01
C ILE A 282 6.86 9.38 0.58
N GLY A 283 6.90 8.06 0.36
CA GLY A 283 7.10 7.51 -0.99
C GLY A 283 5.89 7.79 -1.89
N ILE A 284 4.73 7.30 -1.51
CA ILE A 284 3.46 7.49 -2.22
C ILE A 284 2.42 8.02 -1.24
N TYR A 285 1.82 9.17 -1.55
CA TYR A 285 0.76 9.75 -0.76
C TYR A 285 -0.51 9.95 -1.60
N ILE A 286 -1.59 9.27 -1.22
CA ILE A 286 -2.87 9.33 -1.92
C ILE A 286 -3.92 9.88 -0.96
N SER A 287 -4.57 10.99 -1.32
CA SER A 287 -5.57 11.60 -0.47
C SER A 287 -6.61 12.40 -1.25
N GLY A 288 -7.83 12.35 -0.79
CA GLY A 288 -8.93 13.10 -1.38
C GLY A 288 -10.27 12.49 -1.04
N SER A 289 -11.32 13.05 -1.58
CA SER A 289 -12.69 12.55 -1.45
C SER A 289 -13.27 12.32 -2.83
N GLU A 290 -14.22 11.41 -2.95
CA GLU A 290 -14.94 11.22 -4.19
C GLU A 290 -15.70 12.51 -4.57
N LYS A 291 -15.47 12.99 -5.79
CA LYS A 291 -16.22 14.09 -6.40
C LYS A 291 -16.49 13.76 -7.87
N GLY A 292 -17.75 13.78 -8.24
CA GLY A 292 -18.16 13.46 -9.61
C GLY A 292 -17.87 12.02 -10.01
N GLY A 293 -17.89 11.06 -9.07
CA GLY A 293 -17.69 9.63 -9.34
C GLY A 293 -16.24 9.18 -9.49
N VAL A 294 -15.26 10.04 -9.16
CA VAL A 294 -13.82 9.69 -9.24
C VAL A 294 -13.10 9.96 -7.93
N VAL A 295 -12.09 9.15 -7.63
CA VAL A 295 -11.21 9.27 -6.47
C VAL A 295 -9.75 9.27 -6.93
N PRO A 296 -8.81 9.78 -6.11
CA PRO A 296 -7.38 9.66 -6.41
C PRO A 296 -6.92 8.22 -6.41
N GLU A 297 -6.14 7.85 -7.42
CA GLU A 297 -5.66 6.48 -7.60
C GLU A 297 -4.19 6.44 -8.04
N VAL A 298 -3.48 5.41 -7.58
CA VAL A 298 -2.16 5.03 -8.06
C VAL A 298 -2.18 3.57 -8.48
N HIS A 299 -1.77 3.30 -9.70
CA HIS A 299 -1.69 1.96 -10.29
C HIS A 299 -0.24 1.61 -10.58
N LEU A 300 0.22 0.51 -10.01
CA LEU A 300 1.60 0.03 -10.11
C LEU A 300 1.64 -1.37 -10.71
N ASN A 301 2.71 -1.66 -11.44
CA ASN A 301 3.13 -3.00 -11.72
C ASN A 301 4.24 -3.38 -10.70
N ASN A 302 5.50 -3.29 -11.05
CA ASN A 302 6.56 -3.51 -10.06
C ASN A 302 6.91 -2.21 -9.35
N SER A 303 7.24 -2.30 -8.05
CA SER A 303 7.66 -1.12 -7.29
C SER A 303 8.72 -1.46 -6.25
N ASN A 304 9.65 -0.54 -6.08
CA ASN A 304 10.67 -0.56 -5.05
C ASN A 304 10.72 0.83 -4.38
N ILE A 305 10.37 0.89 -3.10
CA ILE A 305 10.23 2.13 -2.35
C ILE A 305 11.12 2.07 -1.11
N SER A 306 12.12 2.93 -1.06
CA SER A 306 13.07 3.04 0.05
C SER A 306 12.96 4.41 0.71
N ILE A 307 12.77 4.42 2.03
CA ILE A 307 12.64 5.63 2.83
C ILE A 307 13.66 5.60 3.97
N GLU A 308 14.44 6.66 4.05
CA GLU A 308 15.39 6.91 5.14
C GLU A 308 15.04 8.23 5.82
N SER A 309 14.51 8.17 7.06
CA SER A 309 14.19 9.35 7.87
C SER A 309 14.00 8.98 9.34
N THR A 310 14.35 9.88 10.23
CA THR A 310 14.08 9.76 11.67
C THR A 310 12.82 10.50 12.10
N SER A 311 12.07 11.09 11.17
CA SER A 311 10.79 11.76 11.45
C SER A 311 9.71 10.77 11.87
N THR A 312 8.71 11.29 12.58
CA THR A 312 7.47 10.57 12.92
C THR A 312 6.46 10.51 11.76
N ARG A 313 6.82 11.02 10.57
CA ARG A 313 6.08 10.89 9.31
C ARG A 313 7.01 10.44 8.19
N ALA A 314 7.38 9.16 8.25
CA ALA A 314 8.32 8.56 7.32
C ALA A 314 7.75 7.23 6.80
N ASN A 315 6.89 7.32 5.80
CA ASN A 315 6.13 6.21 5.26
C ASN A 315 6.52 5.90 3.81
N ALA A 316 6.56 4.64 3.44
CA ALA A 316 6.63 4.29 2.01
C ALA A 316 5.30 4.58 1.31
N ILE A 317 4.18 4.27 1.96
CA ILE A 317 2.83 4.51 1.45
C ILE A 317 1.99 5.16 2.53
N ARG A 318 1.31 6.25 2.17
CA ARG A 318 0.35 6.91 3.04
C ARG A 318 -0.98 7.09 2.30
N LEU A 319 -2.07 6.57 2.90
CA LEU A 319 -3.41 6.67 2.34
C LEU A 319 -4.30 7.47 3.27
N GLY A 320 -5.11 8.36 2.70
CA GLY A 320 -6.08 9.13 3.44
C GLY A 320 -5.71 10.60 3.62
N LYS A 321 -6.50 11.35 4.37
CA LYS A 321 -6.46 12.81 4.45
C LYS A 321 -5.86 13.31 5.77
N THR A 322 -5.08 14.36 5.70
CA THR A 322 -4.52 15.03 6.90
C THR A 322 -5.42 16.10 7.51
N ALA A 323 -6.52 16.49 6.86
CA ALA A 323 -7.41 17.56 7.31
C ALA A 323 -8.83 17.05 7.59
N SER A 324 -9.52 17.75 8.50
CA SER A 324 -10.81 17.37 9.09
C SER A 324 -12.04 17.45 8.16
N VAL A 325 -11.88 17.67 6.86
CA VAL A 325 -13.01 17.87 5.93
C VAL A 325 -12.98 16.88 4.78
N GLY A 326 -14.04 16.08 4.63
CA GLY A 326 -14.26 15.12 3.55
C GLY A 326 -13.84 13.69 3.86
N THR A 327 -14.30 12.73 3.07
CA THR A 327 -13.91 11.31 3.12
C THR A 327 -12.48 11.14 2.64
N GLY A 328 -11.70 10.29 3.29
CA GLY A 328 -10.28 10.09 3.00
C GLY A 328 -10.01 9.01 1.95
N GLU A 329 -10.84 8.91 0.92
CA GLU A 329 -10.74 7.89 -0.10
C GLU A 329 -9.47 8.08 -0.94
N GLY A 330 -8.59 7.09 -0.89
CA GLY A 330 -7.42 6.99 -1.73
C GLY A 330 -7.23 5.54 -2.11
N ARG A 331 -6.91 5.23 -3.35
CA ARG A 331 -6.80 3.86 -3.83
C ARG A 331 -5.41 3.60 -4.42
N LEU A 332 -4.77 2.53 -3.95
CA LEU A 332 -3.53 2.00 -4.51
C LEU A 332 -3.76 0.58 -5.01
N TYR A 333 -3.38 0.34 -6.24
CA TYR A 333 -3.41 -0.97 -6.88
C TYR A 333 -2.00 -1.39 -7.28
N SER A 334 -1.60 -2.61 -6.93
CA SER A 334 -0.32 -3.21 -7.33
C SER A 334 -0.53 -4.58 -7.95
N LYS A 335 -0.06 -4.76 -9.18
CA LYS A 335 -0.24 -6.02 -9.93
C LYS A 335 0.99 -6.91 -9.95
N GLY A 336 2.17 -6.34 -9.74
CA GLY A 336 3.44 -7.04 -9.78
C GLY A 336 4.10 -7.15 -8.41
N LYS A 337 5.43 -7.18 -8.40
CA LYS A 337 6.22 -7.23 -7.18
C LYS A 337 6.33 -5.85 -6.54
N MET A 338 5.95 -5.72 -5.28
CA MET A 338 6.14 -4.52 -4.46
C MET A 338 7.15 -4.79 -3.35
N VAL A 339 8.22 -4.01 -3.30
CA VAL A 339 9.21 -4.04 -2.23
C VAL A 339 9.21 -2.70 -1.52
N ILE A 340 9.03 -2.74 -0.21
CA ILE A 340 9.04 -1.57 0.67
C ILE A 340 10.18 -1.75 1.67
N ASP A 341 11.09 -0.78 1.75
CA ASP A 341 12.15 -0.75 2.74
C ASP A 341 12.09 0.56 3.54
N THR A 342 11.65 0.44 4.79
CA THR A 342 11.63 1.52 5.79
C THR A 342 12.45 1.16 7.02
N THR A 343 13.42 0.25 6.89
CA THR A 343 14.27 -0.18 8.02
C THR A 343 15.05 0.97 8.66
N LYS A 344 15.24 2.05 7.91
CA LYS A 344 15.86 3.29 8.38
C LYS A 344 14.85 4.40 8.74
N ALA A 345 13.56 4.08 8.77
CA ALA A 345 12.47 4.96 9.20
C ALA A 345 11.83 4.35 10.46
N VAL A 346 12.54 4.41 11.57
CA VAL A 346 12.23 3.67 12.80
C VAL A 346 11.15 4.29 13.68
N ASN A 347 10.67 5.47 13.34
CA ASN A 347 9.70 6.20 14.15
C ASN A 347 8.27 6.17 13.58
N ASP A 348 8.07 5.60 12.39
CA ASP A 348 6.75 5.51 11.77
C ASP A 348 6.57 4.17 11.03
N SER A 349 5.33 3.86 10.66
CA SER A 349 4.95 2.65 9.94
C SER A 349 5.37 2.71 8.45
N ALA A 350 5.61 1.54 7.87
CA ALA A 350 5.91 1.47 6.44
C ALA A 350 4.70 1.87 5.57
N ILE A 351 3.52 1.42 5.95
CA ILE A 351 2.23 1.80 5.34
C ILE A 351 1.38 2.45 6.42
N ASP A 352 0.97 3.69 6.21
CA ASP A 352 0.12 4.46 7.13
C ASP A 352 -1.21 4.79 6.47
N ILE A 353 -2.31 4.30 7.04
CA ILE A 353 -3.67 4.57 6.59
C ILE A 353 -4.32 5.48 7.63
N ILE A 354 -4.40 6.77 7.32
CA ILE A 354 -4.80 7.81 8.26
C ILE A 354 -6.27 8.20 8.15
N TRP A 355 -7.07 7.48 7.35
CA TRP A 355 -8.50 7.75 7.19
C TRP A 355 -9.27 6.52 6.73
N GLN A 356 -10.55 6.44 7.10
CA GLN A 356 -11.45 5.37 6.65
C GLN A 356 -11.81 5.54 5.17
N GLY A 357 -12.14 4.42 4.50
CA GLY A 357 -12.49 4.40 3.08
C GLY A 357 -11.32 4.16 2.13
N ALA A 358 -10.09 4.07 2.63
CA ALA A 358 -8.92 3.81 1.79
C ALA A 358 -8.86 2.34 1.32
N LEU A 359 -8.35 2.15 0.11
CA LEU A 359 -8.10 0.84 -0.48
C LEU A 359 -6.62 0.68 -0.86
N LEU A 360 -5.99 -0.38 -0.35
CA LEU A 360 -4.74 -0.91 -0.88
C LEU A 360 -5.00 -2.32 -1.40
N ASP A 361 -4.86 -2.51 -2.70
CA ASP A 361 -5.08 -3.78 -3.38
C ASP A 361 -3.82 -4.26 -4.10
N ALA A 362 -3.14 -5.24 -3.49
CA ALA A 362 -2.01 -5.96 -4.03
C ALA A 362 -2.33 -7.47 -4.12
N ASN A 363 -3.54 -7.81 -4.58
CA ASN A 363 -4.09 -9.15 -4.53
C ASN A 363 -4.21 -9.84 -5.91
N SER A 364 -3.53 -9.34 -6.93
CA SER A 364 -3.40 -10.01 -8.22
C SER A 364 -2.71 -11.38 -8.05
N GLU A 365 -3.01 -12.35 -8.89
CA GLU A 365 -2.34 -13.67 -8.87
C GLU A 365 -0.82 -13.58 -9.08
N THR A 366 -0.37 -12.57 -9.79
CA THR A 366 1.05 -12.30 -10.05
C THR A 366 1.70 -11.38 -9.03
N SER A 367 0.92 -10.78 -8.13
CA SER A 367 1.47 -9.84 -7.16
C SER A 367 2.20 -10.55 -6.02
N SER A 368 3.22 -9.88 -5.52
CA SER A 368 3.88 -10.21 -4.25
C SER A 368 4.30 -8.94 -3.55
N THR A 369 4.25 -8.94 -2.22
CA THR A 369 4.63 -7.78 -1.42
C THR A 369 5.64 -8.18 -0.35
N GLU A 370 6.78 -7.50 -0.34
CA GLU A 370 7.78 -7.61 0.72
C GLU A 370 7.87 -6.27 1.46
N ILE A 371 7.64 -6.29 2.78
CA ILE A 371 7.76 -5.11 3.64
C ILE A 371 8.90 -5.33 4.62
N LYS A 372 9.94 -4.51 4.53
CA LYS A 372 11.03 -4.42 5.51
C LYS A 372 10.78 -3.19 6.38
N ALA A 373 10.22 -3.40 7.58
CA ALA A 373 9.73 -2.32 8.41
C ALA A 373 10.71 -1.97 9.55
N GLY A 374 10.96 -0.69 9.72
CA GLY A 374 11.69 -0.14 10.88
C GLY A 374 10.82 -0.07 12.14
N LYS A 375 9.49 0.04 11.99
CA LYS A 375 8.50 0.02 13.08
C LYS A 375 7.33 -0.89 12.71
N GLU A 376 6.07 -0.43 12.71
CA GLU A 376 4.96 -1.22 12.20
C GLU A 376 5.08 -1.40 10.68
N ALA A 377 4.66 -2.55 10.15
CA ALA A 377 4.52 -2.69 8.71
C ALA A 377 3.28 -1.92 8.21
N ILE A 378 2.17 -2.00 8.95
CA ILE A 378 0.91 -1.34 8.60
C ILE A 378 0.32 -0.68 9.86
N SER A 379 -0.01 0.61 9.76
CA SER A 379 -0.76 1.36 10.76
C SER A 379 -2.07 1.88 10.18
N ILE A 380 -3.16 1.71 10.95
CA ILE A 380 -4.48 2.26 10.64
C ILE A 380 -4.82 3.20 11.79
N SER A 381 -4.73 4.50 11.57
CA SER A 381 -4.82 5.47 12.66
C SER A 381 -5.92 6.53 12.52
N GLY A 382 -6.69 6.49 11.45
CA GLY A 382 -7.62 7.56 11.11
C GLY A 382 -8.79 7.71 12.06
N ASN A 383 -9.07 8.93 12.46
CA ASN A 383 -10.27 9.30 13.21
C ASN A 383 -11.37 9.72 12.24
N SER A 384 -12.42 8.93 12.07
CA SER A 384 -13.61 9.33 11.33
C SER A 384 -14.85 9.37 12.23
N SER A 385 -15.47 10.52 12.29
CA SER A 385 -16.83 10.65 12.85
C SER A 385 -17.91 10.08 11.90
N GLN A 386 -17.56 9.76 10.65
CA GLN A 386 -18.47 9.22 9.63
C GLN A 386 -18.03 7.81 9.22
N ALA A 387 -18.55 6.86 9.85
CA ALA A 387 -18.07 5.50 9.99
C ALA A 387 -18.77 4.49 9.09
N THR A 388 -19.16 4.84 7.90
CA THR A 388 -19.80 3.91 6.96
C THR A 388 -18.82 3.31 5.94
N ASP A 389 -17.63 3.87 5.81
CA ASP A 389 -16.71 3.48 4.75
C ASP A 389 -15.76 2.37 5.19
N GLN A 390 -15.68 1.34 4.37
CA GLN A 390 -14.81 0.18 4.61
C GLN A 390 -13.38 0.50 4.20
N THR A 391 -12.44 0.39 5.13
CA THR A 391 -11.00 0.41 4.82
C THR A 391 -10.54 -1.00 4.51
N THR A 392 -9.80 -1.18 3.41
CA THR A 392 -9.41 -2.50 2.95
C THR A 392 -7.94 -2.53 2.56
N THR A 393 -7.22 -3.55 3.03
CA THR A 393 -5.88 -3.90 2.55
C THR A 393 -5.85 -5.37 2.16
N THR A 394 -5.48 -5.64 0.90
CA THR A 394 -5.45 -6.99 0.35
C THR A 394 -4.10 -7.29 -0.28
N PHE A 395 -3.57 -8.47 -0.01
CA PHE A 395 -2.26 -8.89 -0.50
C PHE A 395 -2.28 -10.34 -0.99
N ASN A 396 -1.50 -10.60 -2.02
CA ASN A 396 -1.07 -11.93 -2.41
C ASN A 396 0.43 -12.06 -2.14
N ASN A 397 0.87 -13.20 -1.57
CA ASN A 397 2.27 -13.48 -1.23
C ASN A 397 2.93 -12.36 -0.41
N LEU A 398 2.32 -12.03 0.75
CA LEU A 398 2.83 -10.98 1.65
C LEU A 398 3.90 -11.54 2.58
N VAL A 399 5.08 -10.93 2.54
CA VAL A 399 6.16 -11.20 3.51
C VAL A 399 6.47 -9.93 4.29
N ILE A 400 6.42 -10.01 5.62
CA ILE A 400 6.79 -8.90 6.50
C ILE A 400 8.04 -9.27 7.29
N ASN A 401 9.10 -8.50 7.07
CA ASN A 401 10.37 -8.61 7.76
C ASN A 401 10.59 -7.39 8.64
N LYS A 402 10.94 -7.59 9.90
CA LYS A 402 11.28 -6.51 10.84
C LYS A 402 12.70 -6.66 11.34
N THR A 403 13.34 -5.55 11.73
CA THR A 403 14.63 -5.62 12.40
C THR A 403 14.47 -6.32 13.76
N ALA A 404 15.47 -7.07 14.20
CA ALA A 404 15.42 -7.88 15.43
C ALA A 404 15.13 -7.04 16.70
N THR A 405 15.51 -5.78 16.71
CA THR A 405 15.30 -4.85 17.84
C THR A 405 13.92 -4.19 17.83
N ASN A 406 13.15 -4.36 16.76
CA ASN A 406 11.86 -3.71 16.61
C ASN A 406 10.76 -4.52 17.32
N THR A 407 10.24 -4.00 18.42
CA THR A 407 9.19 -4.63 19.24
C THR A 407 7.77 -4.14 18.92
N ALA A 408 7.55 -3.30 17.92
CA ALA A 408 6.20 -2.90 17.51
C ALA A 408 5.44 -4.09 16.89
N SER A 409 4.11 -4.04 16.87
CA SER A 409 3.27 -5.02 16.18
C SER A 409 3.51 -4.98 14.66
N LEU A 410 3.19 -6.04 13.91
CA LEU A 410 3.24 -5.99 12.45
C LEU A 410 2.14 -5.05 11.93
N ILE A 411 0.93 -5.19 12.47
CA ILE A 411 -0.23 -4.38 12.11
C ILE A 411 -0.78 -3.75 13.38
N THR A 412 -0.91 -2.43 13.40
CA THR A 412 -1.56 -1.70 14.49
C THR A 412 -2.84 -1.03 13.96
N VAL A 413 -3.96 -1.31 14.63
CA VAL A 413 -5.24 -0.66 14.33
C VAL A 413 -5.60 0.24 15.50
N GLY A 414 -5.66 1.53 15.25
CA GLY A 414 -5.99 2.55 16.25
C GLY A 414 -7.46 2.51 16.68
N THR A 415 -7.84 3.45 17.53
CA THR A 415 -9.22 3.56 18.04
C THR A 415 -10.21 4.01 16.97
N ASN A 416 -11.49 3.65 17.12
CA ASN A 416 -12.62 4.09 16.28
C ASN A 416 -12.51 3.66 14.80
N GLN A 417 -11.80 2.57 14.53
CA GLN A 417 -11.75 1.99 13.18
C GLN A 417 -12.95 1.07 13.00
N LYS A 418 -13.93 1.51 12.23
CA LYS A 418 -15.12 0.71 11.95
C LYS A 418 -14.96 0.05 10.60
N ASN A 419 -15.09 -1.29 10.57
CA ASN A 419 -15.09 -2.07 9.35
C ASN A 419 -13.75 -2.08 8.58
N TYR A 420 -12.64 -2.34 9.29
CA TYR A 420 -11.36 -2.62 8.64
C TYR A 420 -11.27 -4.08 8.21
N ILE A 421 -10.90 -4.31 6.94
CA ILE A 421 -10.63 -5.64 6.38
C ILE A 421 -9.16 -5.72 6.00
N PHE A 422 -8.46 -6.63 6.65
CA PHE A 422 -7.16 -7.11 6.22
C PHE A 422 -7.32 -8.47 5.56
N SER A 423 -6.70 -8.68 4.41
CA SER A 423 -6.66 -9.99 3.75
C SER A 423 -5.26 -10.26 3.21
N ALA A 424 -4.72 -11.43 3.52
CA ALA A 424 -3.48 -11.92 2.95
C ALA A 424 -3.68 -13.38 2.49
N ARG A 425 -3.19 -13.70 1.30
CA ARG A 425 -3.27 -15.05 0.73
C ARG A 425 -2.01 -15.42 -0.01
N GLY A 426 -1.88 -16.69 -0.36
CA GLY A 426 -0.79 -17.23 -1.17
C GLY A 426 0.24 -17.99 -0.36
N ASP A 427 0.79 -19.03 -0.97
CA ASP A 427 1.67 -20.02 -0.33
C ASP A 427 2.99 -19.43 0.20
N ASN A 428 3.40 -18.29 -0.35
CA ASN A 428 4.58 -17.57 0.11
C ASN A 428 4.26 -16.47 1.14
N THR A 429 3.01 -16.40 1.63
CA THR A 429 2.65 -15.44 2.67
C THR A 429 3.29 -15.85 4.00
N SER A 430 4.07 -14.93 4.58
CA SER A 430 4.78 -15.18 5.84
C SER A 430 4.74 -13.94 6.73
N LEU A 431 4.07 -14.05 7.86
CA LEU A 431 3.90 -12.99 8.85
C LEU A 431 4.47 -13.47 10.19
N ILE A 432 5.63 -12.95 10.58
CA ILE A 432 6.30 -13.35 11.81
C ILE A 432 6.49 -12.12 12.70
N SER A 433 5.83 -12.11 13.88
CA SER A 433 6.03 -11.05 14.87
C SER A 433 7.35 -11.22 15.61
N ASN A 434 7.87 -10.16 16.21
CA ASN A 434 8.99 -10.25 17.13
C ASN A 434 8.55 -10.75 18.52
N THR A 435 9.48 -11.32 19.30
CA THR A 435 9.22 -11.85 20.64
C THR A 435 9.25 -10.80 21.76
N GLY A 436 9.46 -9.53 21.44
CA GLY A 436 9.45 -8.44 22.43
C GLY A 436 8.06 -8.18 23.02
N ASN A 437 7.99 -7.62 24.21
CA ASN A 437 6.73 -7.21 24.83
C ASN A 437 5.92 -6.32 23.87
N ASN A 438 4.63 -6.62 23.73
CA ASN A 438 3.69 -5.93 22.84
C ASN A 438 3.93 -6.07 21.31
N ALA A 439 4.80 -6.96 20.87
CA ALA A 439 5.00 -7.28 19.46
C ALA A 439 3.97 -8.33 19.01
N TYR A 440 2.84 -7.88 18.46
CA TYR A 440 1.77 -8.75 17.98
C TYR A 440 1.77 -8.85 16.46
N LEU A 441 1.18 -9.92 15.93
CA LEU A 441 0.81 -10.00 14.50
C LEU A 441 -0.14 -8.86 14.13
N ILE A 442 -1.19 -8.69 14.95
CA ILE A 442 -2.10 -7.56 14.89
C ILE A 442 -2.48 -7.10 16.29
N ASN A 443 -2.47 -5.79 16.51
CA ASN A 443 -2.89 -5.14 17.75
C ASN A 443 -4.04 -4.17 17.46
N VAL A 444 -5.26 -4.50 17.94
CA VAL A 444 -6.46 -3.70 17.72
C VAL A 444 -6.78 -2.90 18.96
N GLN A 445 -6.71 -1.58 18.86
CA GLN A 445 -7.00 -0.66 19.95
C GLN A 445 -8.43 -0.15 19.87
N GLY A 446 -9.00 0.20 21.02
CA GLY A 446 -10.30 0.82 21.14
C GLY A 446 -10.62 1.15 22.58
N ALA A 447 -11.54 2.10 22.77
CA ALA A 447 -12.15 2.41 24.05
C ALA A 447 -13.65 2.07 24.01
N SER A 448 -14.31 2.04 25.16
CA SER A 448 -15.76 1.73 25.24
C SER A 448 -16.62 2.65 24.36
N THR A 449 -16.22 3.91 24.20
CA THR A 449 -16.90 4.91 23.35
C THR A 449 -16.41 4.91 21.90
N THR A 450 -15.24 4.34 21.64
CA THR A 450 -14.58 4.34 20.31
C THR A 450 -13.99 2.96 19.99
N PRO A 451 -14.82 1.90 19.94
CA PRO A 451 -14.36 0.56 19.63
C PRO A 451 -13.93 0.46 18.17
N SER A 452 -13.02 -0.45 17.89
CA SER A 452 -12.62 -0.80 16.53
C SER A 452 -13.15 -2.18 16.13
N GLN A 453 -13.42 -2.37 14.84
CA GLN A 453 -13.93 -3.62 14.26
C GLN A 453 -13.03 -4.05 13.10
N VAL A 454 -12.47 -5.25 13.23
CA VAL A 454 -11.48 -5.78 12.29
C VAL A 454 -11.86 -7.18 11.87
N ASN A 455 -11.86 -7.43 10.56
CA ASN A 455 -11.89 -8.75 9.97
C ASN A 455 -10.49 -9.05 9.37
N TYR A 456 -9.83 -10.04 9.92
CA TYR A 456 -8.50 -10.48 9.52
C TYR A 456 -8.63 -11.81 8.77
N ASN A 457 -8.45 -11.78 7.45
CA ASN A 457 -8.56 -12.96 6.59
C ASN A 457 -7.16 -13.42 6.17
N PHE A 458 -6.89 -14.69 6.37
CA PHE A 458 -5.61 -15.29 6.05
C PHE A 458 -5.83 -16.65 5.36
N GLU A 459 -5.36 -16.78 4.13
CA GLU A 459 -5.53 -17.98 3.33
C GLU A 459 -4.18 -18.47 2.81
N ASN A 460 -3.92 -19.73 2.98
CA ASN A 460 -2.61 -20.33 2.70
C ASN A 460 -1.48 -19.58 3.42
N GLY A 461 -0.34 -20.12 3.58
CA GLY A 461 0.79 -19.40 4.18
C GLY A 461 0.89 -19.58 5.70
N TYR A 462 1.84 -18.88 6.29
CA TYR A 462 2.31 -19.07 7.66
C TYR A 462 2.29 -17.77 8.44
N MET A 463 1.73 -17.81 9.64
CA MET A 463 1.85 -16.70 10.60
C MET A 463 2.32 -17.20 11.96
N GLN A 464 3.22 -16.43 12.63
CA GLN A 464 3.84 -16.79 13.91
C GLN A 464 3.79 -15.61 14.87
N GLY A 465 3.27 -15.86 16.07
CA GLY A 465 3.12 -14.89 17.14
C GLY A 465 1.72 -14.80 17.69
N LEU A 466 1.47 -13.82 18.55
CA LEU A 466 0.18 -13.58 19.18
C LEU A 466 -0.59 -12.47 18.47
N VAL A 467 -1.89 -12.42 18.69
CA VAL A 467 -2.77 -11.32 18.30
C VAL A 467 -3.34 -10.66 19.55
N ASN A 468 -3.68 -9.37 19.44
CA ASN A 468 -4.26 -8.65 20.57
C ASN A 468 -5.38 -7.71 20.15
N LYS A 469 -6.39 -7.58 21.02
CA LYS A 469 -7.41 -6.54 20.95
C LYS A 469 -7.74 -6.02 22.36
N THR A 470 -8.21 -4.79 22.46
CA THR A 470 -8.85 -4.30 23.68
C THR A 470 -10.24 -4.94 23.85
N ASP A 471 -10.73 -5.05 25.08
CA ASP A 471 -12.01 -5.74 25.37
C ASP A 471 -13.20 -5.10 24.62
N SER A 472 -13.21 -3.79 24.43
CA SER A 472 -14.26 -3.07 23.70
C SER A 472 -14.24 -3.28 22.17
N SER A 473 -13.15 -3.75 21.61
CA SER A 473 -12.98 -3.90 20.17
C SER A 473 -13.31 -5.32 19.69
N THR A 474 -13.56 -5.44 18.39
CA THR A 474 -13.80 -6.72 17.70
C THR A 474 -12.62 -7.06 16.78
N LEU A 475 -12.12 -8.28 16.91
CA LEU A 475 -11.14 -8.87 16.00
C LEU A 475 -11.61 -10.27 15.62
N ASN A 476 -12.06 -10.43 14.39
CA ASN A 476 -12.40 -11.73 13.83
C ASN A 476 -11.24 -12.24 12.98
N LEU A 477 -10.72 -13.41 13.33
CA LEU A 477 -9.66 -14.10 12.60
C LEU A 477 -10.30 -15.19 11.73
N ASN A 478 -10.06 -15.16 10.44
CA ASN A 478 -10.54 -16.17 9.49
C ASN A 478 -9.34 -16.81 8.81
N LEU A 479 -8.96 -18.00 9.24
CA LEU A 479 -7.86 -18.79 8.70
C LEU A 479 -8.43 -19.90 7.83
N LYS A 480 -8.01 -19.96 6.56
CA LYS A 480 -8.58 -20.88 5.58
C LYS A 480 -7.51 -21.50 4.69
N ASN A 481 -7.88 -22.66 4.09
CA ASN A 481 -7.16 -23.24 2.95
C ASN A 481 -5.66 -23.46 3.24
N ASN A 482 -5.33 -24.29 4.23
CA ASN A 482 -3.97 -24.62 4.67
C ASN A 482 -3.21 -23.43 5.31
N ALA A 483 -3.92 -22.44 5.84
CA ALA A 483 -3.27 -21.43 6.68
C ALA A 483 -2.72 -22.08 7.96
N THR A 484 -1.49 -21.72 8.35
CA THR A 484 -0.88 -22.17 9.59
C THR A 484 -0.68 -20.99 10.53
N TRP A 485 -1.25 -21.08 11.74
CA TRP A 485 -0.96 -20.15 12.81
C TRP A 485 -0.14 -20.84 13.91
N GLN A 486 1.12 -20.47 13.99
CA GLN A 486 2.04 -20.86 15.05
C GLN A 486 1.93 -19.85 16.22
N LEU A 487 1.54 -20.31 17.40
CA LEU A 487 1.63 -19.50 18.61
C LEU A 487 3.10 -19.36 19.03
N GLU A 488 3.49 -18.17 19.40
CA GLU A 488 4.80 -17.87 19.97
C GLU A 488 4.62 -16.86 21.10
N ALA A 489 5.22 -17.12 22.25
CA ALA A 489 5.15 -16.24 23.40
C ALA A 489 5.71 -14.84 23.08
N ASN A 490 5.05 -13.81 23.59
CA ASN A 490 5.43 -12.42 23.41
C ASN A 490 5.93 -11.85 24.74
N GLY A 491 7.24 -11.86 24.93
CA GLY A 491 7.82 -11.57 26.23
C GLY A 491 7.29 -12.51 27.31
N ASN A 492 6.54 -11.97 28.27
CA ASN A 492 5.90 -12.75 29.32
C ASN A 492 4.45 -13.14 29.02
N SER A 493 3.90 -12.75 27.86
CA SER A 493 2.53 -13.05 27.50
C SER A 493 2.45 -14.28 26.62
N THR A 494 1.54 -15.18 26.98
CA THR A 494 1.16 -16.34 26.17
C THR A 494 -0.32 -16.27 25.77
N GLN A 495 -0.95 -15.09 25.88
CA GLN A 495 -2.37 -14.90 25.61
C GLN A 495 -2.60 -14.23 24.26
N ALA A 496 -3.39 -14.88 23.42
CA ALA A 496 -3.95 -14.31 22.19
C ALA A 496 -5.39 -13.83 22.44
N ASN A 497 -5.65 -12.55 22.22
CA ASN A 497 -6.96 -11.92 22.40
C ASN A 497 -7.63 -11.67 21.07
N PHE A 498 -8.81 -12.25 20.86
CA PHE A 498 -9.65 -12.05 19.67
C PHE A 498 -11.14 -12.17 20.03
N THR A 499 -12.03 -11.88 19.12
CA THR A 499 -13.48 -12.09 19.33
C THR A 499 -13.86 -13.49 18.88
N THR A 500 -13.50 -13.85 17.64
CA THR A 500 -13.76 -15.17 17.06
C THR A 500 -12.57 -15.58 16.21
N LEU A 501 -12.15 -16.81 16.38
CA LEU A 501 -11.21 -17.51 15.51
C LEU A 501 -12.00 -18.55 14.69
N ASN A 502 -12.04 -18.39 13.38
CA ASN A 502 -12.53 -19.37 12.44
C ASN A 502 -11.36 -20.10 11.80
N LEU A 503 -11.22 -21.38 12.08
CA LEU A 503 -10.24 -22.29 11.47
C LEU A 503 -10.96 -23.20 10.49
N ILE A 504 -10.68 -23.08 9.19
CA ILE A 504 -11.33 -23.88 8.14
C ILE A 504 -10.25 -24.51 7.24
N ASN A 505 -10.13 -25.82 7.29
CA ASN A 505 -9.07 -26.55 6.56
C ASN A 505 -7.68 -25.94 6.84
N SER A 506 -7.36 -25.68 8.11
CA SER A 506 -6.17 -24.91 8.52
C SER A 506 -5.53 -25.54 9.76
N GLN A 507 -4.38 -25.02 10.17
CA GLN A 507 -3.65 -25.53 11.32
C GLN A 507 -3.42 -24.43 12.35
N LEU A 508 -3.68 -24.75 13.62
CA LEU A 508 -3.22 -24.01 14.79
C LEU A 508 -2.13 -24.84 15.47
N VAL A 509 -0.92 -24.30 15.61
CA VAL A 509 0.17 -24.93 16.34
C VAL A 509 0.27 -24.24 17.70
N ALA A 510 -0.06 -25.00 18.76
CA ALA A 510 -0.24 -24.49 20.11
C ALA A 510 0.89 -24.94 21.07
N HIS A 511 2.05 -25.17 20.55
CA HIS A 511 3.28 -25.35 21.31
C HIS A 511 4.30 -24.28 20.90
N ASP A 512 5.29 -24.00 21.76
CA ASP A 512 6.30 -22.99 21.47
C ASP A 512 7.35 -23.53 20.50
N VAL A 513 7.84 -22.65 19.63
CA VAL A 513 8.96 -22.92 18.73
C VAL A 513 9.95 -21.77 18.84
N ASN A 514 11.23 -22.07 18.67
CA ASN A 514 12.18 -20.99 18.49
C ASN A 514 12.08 -20.42 17.06
N ARG A 515 12.69 -19.24 16.84
CA ARG A 515 12.66 -18.55 15.54
C ARG A 515 13.28 -19.32 14.36
N SER A 516 13.95 -20.42 14.64
CA SER A 516 14.49 -21.33 13.63
C SER A 516 13.56 -22.50 13.34
N ASN A 517 12.30 -22.44 13.78
CA ASN A 517 11.32 -23.53 13.73
C ASN A 517 11.84 -24.84 14.36
N VAL A 518 12.73 -24.73 15.33
CA VAL A 518 13.20 -25.86 16.11
C VAL A 518 12.30 -26.01 17.32
N LEU A 519 11.69 -27.17 17.48
CA LEU A 519 10.89 -27.51 18.65
C LEU A 519 11.70 -27.23 19.93
N THR A 520 11.10 -26.48 20.83
CA THR A 520 11.66 -26.31 22.17
C THR A 520 11.21 -27.50 23.01
N ASN A 521 12.15 -28.26 23.57
CA ASN A 521 11.84 -29.38 24.48
C ASN A 521 11.38 -28.84 25.85
N THR A 522 10.44 -27.89 25.86
CA THR A 522 9.90 -27.25 27.05
C THR A 522 8.39 -27.22 26.97
N GLN A 523 7.74 -27.42 28.13
CA GLN A 523 6.29 -27.30 28.22
C GLN A 523 5.86 -25.86 27.93
N SER A 524 4.81 -25.72 27.10
CA SER A 524 4.19 -24.48 26.71
C SER A 524 2.84 -24.28 27.40
N SER A 525 2.43 -23.03 27.56
CA SER A 525 1.08 -22.73 28.05
C SER A 525 0.53 -21.52 27.33
N PHE A 526 -0.48 -21.73 26.52
CA PHE A 526 -1.14 -20.66 25.78
C PHE A 526 -2.60 -20.47 26.19
N ASN A 527 -3.08 -19.24 26.11
CA ASN A 527 -4.50 -18.89 26.33
C ASN A 527 -5.08 -18.21 25.09
N LEU A 528 -6.10 -18.79 24.53
CA LEU A 528 -6.93 -18.21 23.45
C LEU A 528 -8.14 -17.54 24.10
N LYS A 529 -8.11 -16.21 24.24
CA LYS A 529 -9.25 -15.44 24.80
C LYS A 529 -10.17 -14.99 23.67
N GLY A 530 -11.21 -15.76 23.47
CA GLY A 530 -12.24 -15.59 22.43
C GLY A 530 -12.88 -16.91 22.04
N ASN A 531 -13.89 -16.86 21.18
CA ASN A 531 -14.56 -18.07 20.69
C ASN A 531 -13.76 -18.73 19.56
N VAL A 532 -13.64 -20.03 19.59
CA VAL A 532 -12.95 -20.81 18.56
C VAL A 532 -13.97 -21.66 17.80
N VAL A 533 -14.04 -21.51 16.50
CA VAL A 533 -14.86 -22.28 15.59
C VAL A 533 -13.91 -23.00 14.63
N ALA A 534 -13.75 -24.31 14.79
CA ALA A 534 -12.83 -25.09 13.98
C ALA A 534 -13.61 -26.09 13.11
N SER A 535 -13.18 -26.25 11.85
CA SER A 535 -13.78 -27.18 10.91
C SER A 535 -12.73 -27.79 9.98
N ASN A 536 -12.66 -29.11 9.97
CA ASN A 536 -11.69 -29.90 9.18
C ASN A 536 -10.25 -29.41 9.36
N SER A 537 -9.90 -29.02 10.58
CA SER A 537 -8.65 -28.36 10.90
C SER A 537 -7.80 -29.18 11.87
N GLN A 538 -6.54 -28.84 11.99
CA GLN A 538 -5.63 -29.46 12.92
C GLN A 538 -5.28 -28.49 14.05
N ILE A 539 -5.31 -29.00 15.28
CA ILE A 539 -4.78 -28.30 16.46
C ILE A 539 -3.64 -29.14 17.00
N ASP A 540 -2.44 -28.62 16.91
CA ASP A 540 -1.20 -29.34 17.15
C ASP A 540 -0.53 -28.84 18.43
N MET A 541 -0.47 -29.69 19.42
CA MET A 541 0.24 -29.47 20.68
C MET A 541 1.47 -30.38 20.79
N ALA A 542 1.65 -31.36 19.85
CA ALA A 542 2.70 -32.35 19.95
C ALA A 542 4.07 -31.77 19.56
N ASN A 543 4.93 -31.62 20.55
CA ASN A 543 6.31 -31.10 20.40
C ASN A 543 7.39 -32.06 20.90
N GLY A 544 7.02 -33.29 21.28
CA GLY A 544 7.90 -34.28 21.90
C GLY A 544 8.05 -34.14 23.42
N VAL A 545 7.24 -33.28 24.04
CA VAL A 545 7.19 -33.09 25.51
C VAL A 545 5.74 -33.04 25.96
N ALA A 546 5.32 -33.95 26.79
CA ALA A 546 3.98 -33.92 27.36
C ALA A 546 3.86 -32.86 28.46
N GLY A 547 2.66 -32.28 28.57
CA GLY A 547 2.33 -31.30 29.60
C GLY A 547 2.14 -29.88 29.06
N ASP A 548 2.05 -29.71 27.74
CA ASP A 548 1.62 -28.48 27.16
C ASP A 548 0.17 -28.18 27.53
N LYS A 549 -0.16 -26.88 27.69
CA LYS A 549 -1.50 -26.44 28.08
C LYS A 549 -2.07 -25.45 27.06
N LEU A 550 -3.26 -25.74 26.58
CA LEU A 550 -4.03 -24.80 25.77
C LEU A 550 -5.33 -24.46 26.50
N THR A 551 -5.49 -23.22 26.90
CA THR A 551 -6.77 -22.73 27.49
C THR A 551 -7.55 -21.99 26.40
N ILE A 552 -8.83 -22.32 26.23
CA ILE A 552 -9.79 -21.57 25.41
C ILE A 552 -10.72 -20.85 26.37
N THR A 553 -10.52 -19.54 26.53
CA THR A 553 -11.40 -18.68 27.32
C THR A 553 -12.52 -18.14 26.45
N GLY A 554 -13.55 -18.94 26.28
CA GLY A 554 -14.70 -18.75 25.39
C GLY A 554 -15.27 -20.08 24.92
N ASP A 555 -16.22 -20.02 23.99
CA ASP A 555 -16.86 -21.21 23.42
C ASP A 555 -15.94 -21.89 22.40
N TYR A 556 -16.02 -23.21 22.35
CA TYR A 556 -15.37 -24.02 21.32
C TYR A 556 -16.42 -24.75 20.47
N THR A 557 -16.37 -24.58 19.16
CA THR A 557 -17.26 -25.31 18.25
C THR A 557 -16.46 -26.40 17.53
N THR A 558 -16.87 -27.65 17.71
CA THR A 558 -16.29 -28.84 17.05
C THR A 558 -16.65 -28.88 15.56
N GLY A 559 -15.84 -29.59 14.74
CA GLY A 559 -16.14 -29.65 13.29
C GLY A 559 -15.26 -30.60 12.51
N ASN A 560 -15.09 -31.85 12.98
CA ASN A 560 -14.24 -32.88 12.37
C ASN A 560 -12.75 -32.47 12.40
N ASN A 561 -12.30 -31.95 13.51
CA ASN A 561 -10.92 -31.51 13.69
C ASN A 561 -10.04 -32.67 14.17
N THR A 562 -8.72 -32.49 14.01
CA THR A 562 -7.73 -33.42 14.54
C THR A 562 -6.88 -32.67 15.57
N TRP A 563 -6.82 -33.22 16.79
CA TRP A 563 -5.93 -32.77 17.85
C TRP A 563 -4.73 -33.69 17.93
N LEU A 564 -3.53 -33.14 17.92
CA LEU A 564 -2.29 -33.87 18.13
C LEU A 564 -1.77 -33.53 19.51
N MET A 565 -1.54 -34.53 20.34
CA MET A 565 -1.16 -34.37 21.74
C MET A 565 -0.06 -35.35 22.13
N ASP A 566 0.89 -34.92 22.91
CA ASP A 566 1.90 -35.75 23.53
C ASP A 566 1.44 -36.31 24.90
N SER A 567 1.80 -37.52 25.24
CA SER A 567 1.47 -38.14 26.50
C SER A 567 2.51 -39.17 26.92
N TYR A 568 2.70 -39.32 28.24
CA TYR A 568 3.39 -40.43 28.84
C TYR A 568 2.36 -41.41 29.43
N LEU A 569 2.09 -42.51 28.75
CA LEU A 569 1.21 -43.57 29.23
C LEU A 569 2.03 -44.51 30.11
N THR A 570 2.06 -44.28 31.42
CA THR A 570 2.98 -44.94 32.32
C THR A 570 2.39 -46.17 33.05
N GLY A 571 1.13 -46.51 32.81
CA GLY A 571 0.45 -47.56 33.54
C GLY A 571 0.11 -47.24 34.99
N LEU A 572 0.36 -46.05 35.46
CA LEU A 572 0.11 -45.59 36.83
C LEU A 572 -1.33 -45.17 37.12
N GLY A 573 -2.17 -45.12 36.11
CA GLY A 573 -3.65 -45.03 36.20
C GLY A 573 -4.20 -43.84 36.93
N GLN A 574 -3.54 -42.70 36.82
CA GLN A 574 -3.98 -41.48 37.53
C GLN A 574 -4.52 -40.45 36.53
N SER A 575 -5.78 -40.12 36.72
CA SER A 575 -6.49 -39.16 35.89
C SER A 575 -6.04 -37.73 36.17
N GLY A 576 -5.53 -37.04 35.19
CA GLY A 576 -5.18 -35.63 35.28
C GLY A 576 -4.05 -35.28 36.21
N ASP A 577 -3.31 -36.28 36.66
CA ASP A 577 -2.29 -36.09 37.68
C ASP A 577 -0.98 -35.53 37.11
N LEU A 578 -0.38 -34.70 37.94
CA LEU A 578 1.02 -34.33 37.81
C LEU A 578 1.89 -35.55 38.05
N GLY A 579 2.96 -35.71 37.29
CA GLY A 579 3.95 -36.75 37.52
C GLY A 579 4.61 -36.67 38.88
N VAL A 580 5.43 -37.68 39.24
CA VAL A 580 6.18 -37.76 40.49
C VAL A 580 7.08 -36.54 40.70
N ASP A 581 7.47 -35.88 39.63
CA ASP A 581 8.24 -34.65 39.58
C ASP A 581 7.38 -33.36 39.52
N GLY A 582 6.07 -33.47 39.71
CA GLY A 582 5.11 -32.35 39.62
C GLY A 582 4.79 -31.92 38.21
N LYS A 583 5.21 -32.69 37.19
CA LYS A 583 4.90 -32.39 35.78
C LYS A 583 3.67 -33.15 35.30
N SER A 584 2.93 -32.56 34.36
CA SER A 584 1.81 -33.24 33.74
C SER A 584 2.29 -34.38 32.85
N TYR A 585 1.52 -35.46 32.82
CA TYR A 585 1.81 -36.62 31.97
C TYR A 585 1.17 -36.53 30.57
N THR A 586 0.40 -35.53 30.30
CA THR A 586 -0.24 -35.32 28.99
C THR A 586 -0.40 -33.85 28.70
N ASP A 587 -0.44 -33.53 27.42
CA ASP A 587 -0.96 -32.25 26.98
C ASP A 587 -2.41 -32.11 27.39
N ASN A 588 -2.81 -30.89 27.72
CA ASN A 588 -4.13 -30.64 28.31
C ASN A 588 -4.80 -29.42 27.67
N VAL A 589 -6.08 -29.58 27.34
CA VAL A 589 -6.95 -28.51 26.84
C VAL A 589 -7.99 -28.17 27.89
N LYS A 590 -8.03 -26.89 28.28
CA LYS A 590 -9.09 -26.34 29.14
C LYS A 590 -10.02 -25.44 28.35
N ILE A 591 -11.34 -25.68 28.41
CA ILE A 591 -12.38 -24.87 27.79
C ILE A 591 -13.25 -24.30 28.91
N THR A 592 -13.31 -22.96 29.02
CA THR A 592 -14.07 -22.30 30.09
C THR A 592 -15.46 -21.84 29.63
N GLY A 593 -15.80 -22.02 28.37
CA GLY A 593 -17.12 -21.75 27.81
C GLY A 593 -17.82 -23.04 27.38
N ASN A 594 -18.79 -22.91 26.50
CA ASN A 594 -19.55 -24.07 26.01
C ASN A 594 -18.78 -24.81 24.90
N VAL A 595 -18.91 -26.13 24.90
CA VAL A 595 -18.56 -26.94 23.72
C VAL A 595 -19.82 -27.10 22.85
N ILE A 596 -19.75 -26.58 21.62
CA ILE A 596 -20.86 -26.59 20.65
C ILE A 596 -20.58 -27.66 19.63
N ASP A 597 -21.40 -28.71 19.62
CA ASP A 597 -21.24 -29.84 18.72
C ASP A 597 -21.70 -29.51 17.29
N LYS A 598 -20.75 -29.59 16.33
CA LYS A 598 -20.97 -29.52 14.88
C LYS A 598 -20.26 -30.62 14.11
N GLY A 599 -19.62 -31.56 14.81
CA GLY A 599 -18.92 -32.68 14.24
C GLY A 599 -18.03 -33.37 15.26
N ILE A 600 -17.42 -34.48 14.88
CA ILE A 600 -16.59 -35.34 15.74
C ILE A 600 -15.15 -34.86 15.63
N ASP A 601 -14.58 -34.39 16.74
CA ASP A 601 -13.14 -34.14 16.79
C ASP A 601 -12.38 -35.41 17.19
N TRP A 602 -11.24 -35.62 16.56
CA TRP A 602 -10.38 -36.76 16.76
C TRP A 602 -9.15 -36.34 17.57
N VAL A 603 -8.76 -37.16 18.56
CA VAL A 603 -7.53 -36.94 19.32
C VAL A 603 -6.53 -38.03 18.96
N TRP A 604 -5.37 -37.62 18.46
CA TRP A 604 -4.23 -38.46 18.21
C TRP A 604 -3.22 -38.26 19.32
N VAL A 605 -2.94 -39.32 20.08
CA VAL A 605 -2.01 -39.31 21.21
C VAL A 605 -0.67 -39.89 20.76
N ASN A 606 0.36 -39.07 20.82
CA ASN A 606 1.72 -39.51 20.64
C ASN A 606 2.25 -40.02 22.00
N ASN A 607 2.40 -41.31 22.16
CA ASN A 607 2.94 -41.90 23.39
C ASN A 607 4.47 -41.75 23.40
N LEU A 608 4.98 -40.90 24.24
CA LEU A 608 6.42 -40.63 24.42
C LEU A 608 7.13 -41.73 25.25
N ASN A 609 6.36 -42.62 25.85
CA ASN A 609 6.93 -43.72 26.65
C ASN A 609 7.23 -44.91 25.72
N LEU A 610 8.42 -45.52 25.89
CA LEU A 610 8.83 -46.73 25.15
C LEU A 610 8.23 -48.02 25.73
N VAL A 611 7.48 -47.91 26.83
CA VAL A 611 6.84 -49.05 27.49
C VAL A 611 5.40 -49.16 26.96
N ASP A 612 4.99 -50.35 26.57
CA ASP A 612 3.63 -50.62 26.14
C ASP A 612 2.61 -50.25 27.24
N PRO A 613 1.53 -49.54 26.88
CA PRO A 613 0.46 -49.24 27.84
C PRO A 613 -0.15 -50.53 28.39
N THR A 614 -0.55 -50.49 29.66
CA THR A 614 -1.21 -51.63 30.30
C THR A 614 -2.70 -51.71 30.02
N GLY A 615 -3.24 -50.68 29.37
CA GLY A 615 -4.68 -50.50 29.08
C GLY A 615 -5.50 -50.08 30.28
N LYS A 616 -4.82 -49.65 31.37
CA LYS A 616 -5.45 -49.12 32.61
C LYS A 616 -5.17 -47.67 32.87
N GLU A 617 -4.45 -47.02 31.99
CA GLU A 617 -4.09 -45.61 32.07
C GLU A 617 -5.34 -44.76 31.92
N SER A 618 -5.45 -43.73 32.79
CA SER A 618 -6.46 -42.70 32.71
C SER A 618 -5.78 -41.34 32.88
N ILE A 619 -5.85 -40.53 31.87
CA ILE A 619 -5.26 -39.20 31.86
C ILE A 619 -6.31 -38.17 31.48
N LEU A 620 -6.25 -37.00 32.10
CA LEU A 620 -7.14 -35.87 31.77
C LEU A 620 -6.55 -35.10 30.60
N MET A 621 -7.21 -35.20 29.43
CA MET A 621 -6.82 -34.46 28.23
C MET A 621 -7.66 -33.20 28.04
N TYR A 622 -8.93 -33.25 28.46
CA TYR A 622 -9.86 -32.13 28.35
C TYR A 622 -10.50 -31.83 29.70
N ASP A 623 -10.49 -30.54 30.05
CA ASP A 623 -11.19 -29.97 31.19
C ASP A 623 -12.21 -28.96 30.67
N ILE A 624 -13.49 -29.18 30.90
CA ILE A 624 -14.60 -28.33 30.41
C ILE A 624 -15.35 -27.84 31.65
N ASP A 625 -15.30 -26.54 31.90
CA ASP A 625 -15.95 -25.89 33.06
C ASP A 625 -17.48 -25.83 32.88
#